data_6f176202773134223a4c9ff4cf259f7e
#
_entry.id   6f176202773134223a4c9ff4cf259f7e
#
_cell.length_a   1.000
_cell.length_b   1.000
_cell.length_c   1.000
_cell.angle_alpha   90.00
_cell.angle_beta   90.00
_cell.angle_gamma   90.00
#
_symmetry.space_group_name_H-M   'P 1'
#
loop_
_entity.id
_entity.type
_entity.pdbx_description
1 polymer ?
#
loop_
_entity_poly.entity_id
_entity_poly.type
_entity_poly.pdbx_seq_one_letter_code
_entity_poly.pdbx_strand_id
1 'polypeptide(L)'
;IGGRGPGETKLEIDKRRINDRIAFLNDKLKKAEQARDIQRARREKNSIPVVSIIGYTNAGKSTLLNSLTKSDVYADNLLFATLDTSSKRIRFPKERDVIVTDTVGFIRDLPANLAGAFKSTLEELHNADMFLHVVDISDKHFKKHIKSVEKVLEEMDLQEKERIIVFNKIDKLIDEKLDEIRKEYLSLIHI
;
A
#
# COMPACT_ATOMS: atom_id res chain seq x y z
N ILE A 1 -9.63 36.03 -52.84
CA ILE A 1 -8.70 34.85 -52.78
C ILE A 1 -8.34 34.68 -51.31
N GLY A 2 -9.12 33.84 -50.62
CA GLY A 2 -8.90 33.61 -49.19
C GLY A 2 -7.67 32.71 -48.98
N GLY A 3 -6.62 33.28 -48.36
CA GLY A 3 -5.49 32.51 -47.85
C GLY A 3 -5.98 31.58 -46.77
N ARG A 4 -5.91 30.27 -46.95
CA ARG A 4 -6.03 29.28 -45.88
C ARG A 4 -4.87 29.58 -44.92
N GLY A 5 -5.18 29.97 -43.68
CA GLY A 5 -4.19 30.07 -42.64
C GLY A 5 -3.46 28.73 -42.51
N PRO A 6 -2.19 28.71 -42.06
CA PRO A 6 -1.46 27.47 -41.86
C PRO A 6 -2.25 26.60 -40.88
N GLY A 7 -2.76 25.47 -41.36
CA GLY A 7 -3.44 24.50 -40.51
C GLY A 7 -2.50 24.05 -39.37
N GLU A 8 -3.07 23.79 -38.21
CA GLU A 8 -2.30 23.21 -37.08
C GLU A 8 -1.41 22.08 -37.57
N THR A 9 -0.15 22.12 -37.20
CA THR A 9 0.80 21.05 -37.52
C THR A 9 0.37 19.78 -36.80
N LYS A 10 0.72 18.61 -37.34
CA LYS A 10 0.44 17.33 -36.68
C LYS A 10 0.96 17.32 -35.22
N LEU A 11 2.11 17.94 -34.99
CA LEU A 11 2.73 18.06 -33.66
C LEU A 11 1.85 18.88 -32.68
N GLU A 12 1.23 19.96 -33.17
CA GLU A 12 0.34 20.81 -32.33
C GLU A 12 -0.95 20.06 -31.98
N ILE A 13 -1.50 19.30 -32.91
CA ILE A 13 -2.67 18.45 -32.67
C ILE A 13 -2.35 17.37 -31.63
N ASP A 14 -1.21 16.70 -31.76
CA ASP A 14 -0.79 15.65 -30.83
C ASP A 14 -0.51 16.24 -29.44
N LYS A 15 0.15 17.40 -29.36
CA LYS A 15 0.39 18.12 -28.10
C LYS A 15 -0.92 18.52 -27.42
N ARG A 16 -1.91 18.98 -28.15
CA ARG A 16 -3.24 19.32 -27.62
C ARG A 16 -3.92 18.05 -27.07
N ARG A 17 -3.95 16.95 -27.83
CA ARG A 17 -4.51 15.67 -27.37
C ARG A 17 -3.87 15.15 -26.09
N ILE A 18 -2.55 15.27 -25.98
CA ILE A 18 -1.82 14.88 -24.76
C ILE A 18 -2.24 15.78 -23.60
N ASN A 19 -2.28 17.08 -23.78
CA ASN A 19 -2.70 18.03 -22.73
C ASN A 19 -4.15 17.79 -22.29
N ASP A 20 -5.07 17.55 -23.24
CA ASP A 20 -6.47 17.22 -22.95
C ASP A 20 -6.55 15.90 -22.13
N ARG A 21 -5.71 14.91 -22.48
CA ARG A 21 -5.66 13.65 -21.74
C ARG A 21 -5.11 13.83 -20.33
N ILE A 22 -4.07 14.66 -20.16
CA ILE A 22 -3.52 15.01 -18.84
C ILE A 22 -4.59 15.72 -18.01
N ALA A 23 -5.28 16.72 -18.56
CA ALA A 23 -6.35 17.43 -17.87
C ALA A 23 -7.48 16.48 -17.43
N PHE A 24 -7.90 15.58 -18.29
CA PHE A 24 -8.90 14.56 -17.98
C PHE A 24 -8.47 13.63 -16.86
N LEU A 25 -7.21 13.17 -16.88
CA LEU A 25 -6.67 12.30 -15.83
C LEU A 25 -6.55 13.03 -14.49
N ASN A 26 -6.13 14.30 -14.50
CA ASN A 26 -6.07 15.12 -13.30
C ASN A 26 -7.46 15.38 -12.69
N ASP A 27 -8.49 15.59 -13.50
CA ASP A 27 -9.88 15.71 -13.01
C ASP A 27 -10.36 14.38 -12.37
N LYS A 28 -10.04 13.24 -12.98
CA LYS A 28 -10.34 11.93 -12.39
C LYS A 28 -9.63 11.71 -11.06
N LEU A 29 -8.33 12.06 -10.96
CA LEU A 29 -7.59 11.98 -9.71
C LEU A 29 -8.24 12.82 -8.63
N LYS A 30 -8.57 14.08 -8.91
CA LYS A 30 -9.23 14.98 -7.97
C LYS A 30 -10.57 14.43 -7.46
N LYS A 31 -11.37 13.82 -8.34
CA LYS A 31 -12.65 13.19 -7.97
C LYS A 31 -12.42 11.95 -7.08
N ALA A 32 -11.38 11.16 -7.36
CA ALA A 32 -11.02 10.01 -6.54
C ALA A 32 -10.55 10.44 -5.15
N GLU A 33 -9.75 11.50 -5.04
CA GLU A 33 -9.33 12.09 -3.76
C GLU A 33 -10.54 12.56 -2.95
N GLN A 34 -11.45 13.33 -3.55
CA GLN A 34 -12.67 13.78 -2.87
C GLN A 34 -13.54 12.62 -2.37
N ALA A 35 -13.67 11.55 -3.16
CA ALA A 35 -14.41 10.36 -2.74
C ALA A 35 -13.74 9.67 -1.54
N ARG A 36 -12.40 9.61 -1.50
CA ARG A 36 -11.62 9.09 -0.37
C ARG A 36 -11.84 9.93 0.89
N ASP A 37 -11.80 11.26 0.77
CA ASP A 37 -12.02 12.18 1.91
C ASP A 37 -13.42 12.00 2.52
N ILE A 38 -14.45 11.84 1.69
CA ILE A 38 -15.81 11.58 2.16
C ILE A 38 -15.89 10.24 2.91
N GLN A 39 -15.23 9.20 2.39
CA GLN A 39 -15.18 7.90 3.06
C GLN A 39 -14.43 7.99 4.39
N ARG A 40 -13.32 8.74 4.42
CA ARG A 40 -12.53 9.02 5.62
C ARG A 40 -13.39 9.66 6.71
N ALA A 41 -14.05 10.77 6.38
CA ALA A 41 -14.93 11.48 7.35
C ALA A 41 -16.03 10.58 7.91
N ARG A 42 -16.58 9.65 7.10
CA ARG A 42 -17.56 8.65 7.57
C ARG A 42 -16.95 7.62 8.52
N ARG A 43 -15.70 7.19 8.28
CA ARG A 43 -14.97 6.24 9.16
C ARG A 43 -14.67 6.86 10.51
N GLU A 44 -14.14 8.08 10.51
CA GLU A 44 -13.85 8.86 11.72
C GLU A 44 -15.14 9.04 12.58
N LYS A 45 -16.26 9.38 11.95
CA LYS A 45 -17.54 9.52 12.65
C LYS A 45 -18.03 8.22 13.31
N ASN A 46 -17.69 7.07 12.74
CA ASN A 46 -18.13 5.76 13.25
C ASN A 46 -17.12 5.12 14.21
N SER A 47 -15.98 5.76 14.48
CA SER A 47 -14.89 5.24 15.34
C SER A 47 -14.48 3.81 15.00
N ILE A 48 -14.45 3.45 13.69
CA ILE A 48 -14.04 2.12 13.26
C ILE A 48 -12.51 2.12 13.07
N PRO A 49 -11.76 1.31 13.84
CA PRO A 49 -10.32 1.24 13.70
C PRO A 49 -9.88 0.79 12.32
N VAL A 50 -8.79 1.37 11.83
CA VAL A 50 -8.17 1.07 10.54
C VAL A 50 -6.81 0.44 10.75
N VAL A 51 -6.64 -0.77 10.25
CA VAL A 51 -5.37 -1.49 10.27
C VAL A 51 -4.83 -1.58 8.85
N SER A 52 -3.66 -1.02 8.60
CA SER A 52 -3.03 -1.09 7.28
C SER A 52 -1.98 -2.18 7.22
N ILE A 53 -2.08 -3.05 6.22
CA ILE A 53 -1.08 -4.07 5.93
C ILE A 53 0.03 -3.44 5.11
N ILE A 54 1.23 -3.40 5.67
CA ILE A 54 2.43 -2.87 5.05
C ILE A 54 3.48 -3.98 4.87
N GLY A 55 4.46 -3.75 4.05
CA GLY A 55 5.58 -4.68 3.87
C GLY A 55 6.15 -4.64 2.46
N TYR A 56 7.28 -5.28 2.29
CA TYR A 56 7.97 -5.34 1.01
C TYR A 56 7.12 -6.00 -0.08
N THR A 57 7.45 -5.76 -1.36
CA THR A 57 6.73 -6.42 -2.46
C THR A 57 6.87 -7.93 -2.33
N ASN A 58 5.83 -8.67 -2.71
CA ASN A 58 5.77 -10.14 -2.62
C ASN A 58 5.95 -10.74 -1.21
N ALA A 59 5.79 -9.93 -0.14
CA ALA A 59 5.81 -10.45 1.22
C ALA A 59 4.54 -11.25 1.59
N GLY A 60 3.49 -11.21 0.75
CA GLY A 60 2.24 -11.93 0.95
C GLY A 60 1.13 -11.13 1.60
N LYS A 61 1.15 -9.80 1.47
CA LYS A 61 0.15 -8.87 2.04
C LYS A 61 -1.28 -9.17 1.58
N SER A 62 -1.49 -9.23 0.26
CA SER A 62 -2.82 -9.51 -0.33
C SER A 62 -3.30 -10.92 0.02
N THR A 63 -2.40 -11.89 0.12
CA THR A 63 -2.73 -13.25 0.58
C THR A 63 -3.19 -13.23 2.03
N LEU A 64 -2.51 -12.47 2.90
CA LEU A 64 -2.92 -12.30 4.29
C LEU A 64 -4.29 -11.63 4.38
N LEU A 65 -4.53 -10.54 3.62
CA LEU A 65 -5.83 -9.89 3.57
C LEU A 65 -6.94 -10.86 3.17
N ASN A 66 -6.72 -11.67 2.12
CA ASN A 66 -7.68 -12.66 1.66
C ASN A 66 -7.99 -13.70 2.73
N SER A 67 -6.97 -14.20 3.42
CA SER A 67 -7.13 -15.15 4.52
C SER A 67 -7.94 -14.57 5.68
N LEU A 68 -7.69 -13.32 6.04
CA LEU A 68 -8.40 -12.63 7.12
C LEU A 68 -9.85 -12.29 6.76
N THR A 69 -10.13 -11.96 5.50
CA THR A 69 -11.43 -11.43 5.06
C THR A 69 -12.30 -12.46 4.33
N LYS A 70 -11.76 -13.65 4.05
CA LYS A 70 -12.38 -14.68 3.19
C LYS A 70 -12.80 -14.09 1.83
N SER A 71 -11.98 -13.22 1.26
CA SER A 71 -12.22 -12.53 -0.01
C SER A 71 -11.17 -12.92 -1.05
N ASP A 72 -11.51 -12.76 -2.32
CA ASP A 72 -10.63 -13.04 -3.46
C ASP A 72 -10.04 -11.74 -4.02
N VAL A 73 -9.19 -11.07 -3.25
CA VAL A 73 -8.37 -9.98 -3.79
C VAL A 73 -7.25 -10.60 -4.62
N TYR A 74 -6.99 -10.02 -5.78
CA TYR A 74 -5.94 -10.50 -6.68
C TYR A 74 -4.59 -10.55 -5.95
N ALA A 75 -4.06 -11.75 -5.80
CA ALA A 75 -2.76 -12.00 -5.18
C ALA A 75 -1.91 -12.79 -6.15
N ASP A 76 -0.84 -12.18 -6.67
CA ASP A 76 0.11 -12.82 -7.57
C ASP A 76 1.53 -12.70 -7.01
N ASN A 77 2.42 -13.58 -7.46
CA ASN A 77 3.83 -13.55 -7.14
C ASN A 77 4.61 -12.48 -7.94
N LEU A 78 3.91 -11.52 -8.51
CA LEU A 78 4.49 -10.40 -9.26
C LEU A 78 4.80 -9.22 -8.33
N LEU A 79 5.81 -8.44 -8.72
CA LEU A 79 6.10 -7.16 -8.08
C LEU A 79 4.91 -6.22 -8.34
N PHE A 80 4.45 -5.51 -7.30
CA PHE A 80 3.29 -4.61 -7.39
C PHE A 80 1.97 -5.27 -7.82
N ALA A 81 1.70 -6.49 -7.35
CA ALA A 81 0.42 -7.14 -7.61
C ALA A 81 -0.77 -6.27 -7.15
N THR A 82 -0.59 -5.50 -6.08
CA THR A 82 -1.55 -4.49 -5.61
C THR A 82 -1.05 -3.09 -5.98
N LEU A 83 -1.73 -2.43 -6.90
CA LEU A 83 -1.49 -1.02 -7.31
C LEU A 83 -2.51 -0.07 -6.69
N ASP A 84 -3.70 -0.54 -6.39
CA ASP A 84 -4.76 0.23 -5.76
C ASP A 84 -5.05 -0.34 -4.36
N THR A 85 -5.30 0.54 -3.40
CA THR A 85 -5.56 0.12 -2.02
C THR A 85 -6.90 -0.62 -1.93
N SER A 86 -6.87 -1.82 -1.39
CA SER A 86 -8.06 -2.62 -1.16
C SER A 86 -8.43 -2.61 0.31
N SER A 87 -9.54 -1.98 0.64
CA SER A 87 -10.05 -1.93 2.02
C SER A 87 -11.17 -2.93 2.23
N LYS A 88 -11.07 -3.74 3.28
CA LYS A 88 -12.08 -4.73 3.67
C LYS A 88 -12.48 -4.56 5.12
N ARG A 89 -13.76 -4.69 5.40
CA ARG A 89 -14.30 -4.67 6.75
C ARG A 89 -14.33 -6.08 7.32
N ILE A 90 -13.71 -6.26 8.47
CA ILE A 90 -13.74 -7.51 9.24
C ILE A 90 -14.62 -7.29 10.47
N ARG A 91 -15.55 -8.20 10.71
CA ARG A 91 -16.38 -8.19 11.90
C ARG A 91 -15.87 -9.26 12.88
N PHE A 92 -15.43 -8.82 14.05
CA PHE A 92 -14.99 -9.71 15.11
C PHE A 92 -16.15 -10.18 15.98
N PRO A 93 -16.02 -11.35 16.65
CA PRO A 93 -16.92 -11.74 17.73
C PRO A 93 -16.94 -10.60 18.79
N LYS A 94 -18.06 -10.20 19.29
CA LYS A 94 -18.35 -9.01 20.12
C LYS A 94 -18.64 -7.73 19.34
N GLU A 95 -19.10 -7.87 18.08
CA GLU A 95 -19.63 -6.78 17.25
C GLU A 95 -18.67 -5.61 16.99
N ARG A 96 -17.38 -5.82 17.12
CA ARG A 96 -16.38 -4.83 16.74
C ARG A 96 -15.99 -4.99 15.29
N ASP A 97 -16.15 -3.92 14.54
CA ASP A 97 -15.69 -3.86 13.15
C ASP A 97 -14.28 -3.27 13.11
N VAL A 98 -13.46 -3.80 12.22
CA VAL A 98 -12.13 -3.27 11.88
C VAL A 98 -12.02 -3.19 10.37
N ILE A 99 -11.48 -2.10 9.87
CA ILE A 99 -11.15 -1.98 8.45
C ILE A 99 -9.70 -2.40 8.27
N VAL A 100 -9.47 -3.39 7.42
CA VAL A 100 -8.13 -3.79 7.03
C VAL A 100 -7.88 -3.34 5.60
N THR A 101 -6.78 -2.64 5.39
CA THR A 101 -6.41 -2.07 4.09
C THR A 101 -5.13 -2.73 3.60
N ASP A 102 -5.16 -3.32 2.40
CA ASP A 102 -3.94 -3.75 1.69
C ASP A 102 -3.32 -2.55 1.00
N THR A 103 -2.03 -2.41 1.11
CA THR A 103 -1.29 -1.31 0.50
C THR A 103 -0.35 -1.79 -0.59
N VAL A 104 0.10 -0.88 -1.43
CA VAL A 104 1.15 -1.16 -2.41
C VAL A 104 2.41 -1.65 -1.70
N GLY A 105 3.04 -2.70 -2.26
CA GLY A 105 4.28 -3.22 -1.70
C GLY A 105 5.42 -2.22 -1.80
N PHE A 106 6.11 -2.00 -0.70
CA PHE A 106 7.34 -1.21 -0.69
C PHE A 106 8.43 -1.90 -1.50
N ILE A 107 9.17 -1.13 -2.28
CA ILE A 107 10.40 -1.60 -2.93
C ILE A 107 11.55 -0.67 -2.56
N ARG A 108 12.74 -1.22 -2.69
CA ARG A 108 13.97 -0.45 -2.59
C ARG A 108 14.10 0.43 -3.84
N ASP A 109 14.49 1.68 -3.63
CA ASP A 109 14.75 2.64 -4.73
C ASP A 109 13.52 2.86 -5.63
N LEU A 110 12.46 3.46 -5.08
CA LEU A 110 11.26 3.83 -5.85
C LEU A 110 11.68 4.79 -6.98
N PRO A 111 11.41 4.47 -8.25
CA PRO A 111 11.74 5.38 -9.34
C PRO A 111 11.07 6.74 -9.14
N ALA A 112 11.85 7.83 -9.29
CA ALA A 112 11.37 9.19 -9.03
C ALA A 112 10.10 9.57 -9.84
N ASN A 113 9.93 8.99 -11.03
CA ASN A 113 8.76 9.17 -11.88
C ASN A 113 7.49 8.48 -11.33
N LEU A 114 7.63 7.49 -10.46
CA LEU A 114 6.51 6.80 -9.79
C LEU A 114 6.21 7.39 -8.41
N ALA A 115 7.11 8.19 -7.83
CA ALA A 115 6.97 8.76 -6.49
C ALA A 115 5.66 9.54 -6.32
N GLY A 116 5.23 10.29 -7.34
CA GLY A 116 3.97 11.04 -7.31
C GLY A 116 2.73 10.15 -7.25
N ALA A 117 2.69 9.05 -8.00
CA ALA A 117 1.57 8.10 -7.99
C ALA A 117 1.52 7.28 -6.68
N PHE A 118 2.69 6.96 -6.13
CA PHE A 118 2.79 6.25 -4.84
C PHE A 118 2.47 7.16 -3.65
N LYS A 119 2.76 8.46 -3.75
CA LYS A 119 2.52 9.40 -2.66
C LYS A 119 1.05 9.39 -2.22
N SER A 120 0.11 9.47 -3.16
CA SER A 120 -1.32 9.47 -2.84
C SER A 120 -1.79 8.14 -2.21
N THR A 121 -1.19 7.02 -2.61
CA THR A 121 -1.49 5.70 -2.05
C THR A 121 -0.86 5.52 -0.67
N LEU A 122 0.34 6.07 -0.46
CA LEU A 122 1.02 6.05 0.83
C LEU A 122 0.41 7.05 1.83
N GLU A 123 -0.18 8.16 1.35
CA GLU A 123 -0.92 9.10 2.20
C GLU A 123 -2.08 8.42 2.94
N GLU A 124 -2.63 7.33 2.42
CA GLU A 124 -3.64 6.54 3.15
C GLU A 124 -3.09 5.90 4.44
N LEU A 125 -1.77 5.69 4.54
CA LEU A 125 -1.15 5.16 5.76
C LEU A 125 -1.28 6.10 6.96
N HIS A 126 -1.40 7.41 6.72
CA HIS A 126 -1.66 8.37 7.79
C HIS A 126 -2.99 8.11 8.49
N ASN A 127 -3.96 7.49 7.81
CA ASN A 127 -5.28 7.18 8.33
C ASN A 127 -5.35 5.87 9.11
N ALA A 128 -4.28 5.08 9.11
CA ALA A 128 -4.22 3.85 9.87
C ALA A 128 -3.99 4.13 11.36
N ASP A 129 -4.69 3.40 12.21
CA ASP A 129 -4.47 3.42 13.65
C ASP A 129 -3.28 2.53 14.04
N MET A 130 -3.06 1.46 13.26
CA MET A 130 -1.94 0.55 13.48
C MET A 130 -1.49 -0.11 12.17
N PHE A 131 -0.27 -0.62 12.14
CA PHE A 131 0.28 -1.36 11.01
C PHE A 131 0.45 -2.86 11.30
N LEU A 132 0.11 -3.70 10.30
CA LEU A 132 0.56 -5.08 10.20
C LEU A 132 1.72 -5.13 9.18
N HIS A 133 2.94 -5.21 9.68
CA HIS A 133 4.14 -5.27 8.84
C HIS A 133 4.43 -6.72 8.47
N VAL A 134 4.05 -7.11 7.27
CA VAL A 134 4.25 -8.46 6.74
C VAL A 134 5.65 -8.61 6.17
N VAL A 135 6.38 -9.61 6.64
CA VAL A 135 7.76 -9.89 6.28
C VAL A 135 7.88 -11.31 5.77
N ASP A 136 8.40 -11.48 4.57
CA ASP A 136 8.77 -12.79 4.03
C ASP A 136 10.10 -13.23 4.63
N ILE A 137 10.05 -14.08 5.66
CA ILE A 137 11.27 -14.55 6.34
C ILE A 137 12.03 -15.64 5.58
N SER A 138 11.46 -16.17 4.51
CA SER A 138 12.17 -17.10 3.62
C SER A 138 13.20 -16.41 2.73
N ASP A 139 13.10 -15.08 2.57
CA ASP A 139 14.07 -14.29 1.84
C ASP A 139 15.31 -14.01 2.72
N LYS A 140 16.49 -14.35 2.22
CA LYS A 140 17.78 -14.11 2.91
C LYS A 140 18.03 -12.63 3.26
N HIS A 141 17.33 -11.72 2.59
CA HIS A 141 17.46 -10.28 2.79
C HIS A 141 16.31 -9.67 3.63
N PHE A 142 15.48 -10.48 4.29
CA PHE A 142 14.30 -10.01 5.02
C PHE A 142 14.61 -8.88 6.03
N LYS A 143 15.76 -8.92 6.70
CA LYS A 143 16.20 -7.85 7.61
C LYS A 143 16.44 -6.52 6.89
N LYS A 144 16.92 -6.56 5.64
CA LYS A 144 17.07 -5.34 4.80
C LYS A 144 15.72 -4.83 4.33
N HIS A 145 14.77 -5.72 4.07
CA HIS A 145 13.40 -5.36 3.69
C HIS A 145 12.68 -4.68 4.85
N ILE A 146 12.86 -5.16 6.09
CA ILE A 146 12.33 -4.49 7.29
C ILE A 146 12.86 -3.05 7.35
N LYS A 147 14.19 -2.87 7.29
CA LYS A 147 14.82 -1.54 7.33
C LYS A 147 14.36 -0.63 6.20
N SER A 148 14.13 -1.16 5.00
CA SER A 148 13.62 -0.36 3.87
C SER A 148 12.21 0.16 4.13
N VAL A 149 11.34 -0.64 4.74
CA VAL A 149 10.00 -0.23 5.13
C VAL A 149 10.06 0.82 6.24
N GLU A 150 10.90 0.59 7.26
CA GLU A 150 11.11 1.53 8.37
C GLU A 150 11.56 2.90 7.86
N LYS A 151 12.53 2.93 6.94
CA LYS A 151 13.00 4.18 6.32
C LYS A 151 11.86 4.94 5.63
N VAL A 152 10.99 4.25 4.89
CA VAL A 152 9.84 4.91 4.25
C VAL A 152 8.85 5.45 5.27
N LEU A 153 8.60 4.71 6.37
CA LEU A 153 7.76 5.21 7.46
C LEU A 153 8.36 6.45 8.14
N GLU A 154 9.69 6.48 8.32
CA GLU A 154 10.41 7.67 8.83
C GLU A 154 10.26 8.87 7.86
N GLU A 155 10.44 8.65 6.55
CA GLU A 155 10.27 9.70 5.52
C GLU A 155 8.83 10.27 5.48
N MET A 156 7.87 9.54 6.03
CA MET A 156 6.45 9.92 6.11
C MET A 156 5.99 10.35 7.51
N ASP A 157 6.89 10.48 8.48
CA ASP A 157 6.57 10.77 9.88
C ASP A 157 5.59 9.78 10.52
N LEU A 158 5.69 8.49 10.15
CA LEU A 158 4.80 7.40 10.60
C LEU A 158 5.49 6.36 11.52
N GLN A 159 6.74 6.59 11.90
CA GLN A 159 7.55 5.63 12.69
C GLN A 159 6.98 5.37 14.08
N GLU A 160 6.26 6.34 14.66
CA GLU A 160 5.66 6.26 16.00
C GLU A 160 4.33 5.48 16.06
N LYS A 161 3.77 5.12 14.89
CA LYS A 161 2.53 4.33 14.87
C LYS A 161 2.77 2.91 15.36
N GLU A 162 1.82 2.41 16.14
CA GLU A 162 1.84 1.03 16.62
C GLU A 162 1.98 0.05 15.44
N ARG A 163 2.85 -0.94 15.62
CA ARG A 163 3.17 -1.88 14.55
C ARG A 163 3.37 -3.29 15.09
N ILE A 164 2.68 -4.25 14.47
CA ILE A 164 2.90 -5.68 14.69
C ILE A 164 3.65 -6.24 13.49
N ILE A 165 4.78 -6.90 13.73
CA ILE A 165 5.51 -7.62 12.66
C ILE A 165 4.90 -9.02 12.53
N VAL A 166 4.51 -9.36 11.29
CA VAL A 166 3.95 -10.64 10.92
C VAL A 166 4.95 -11.38 10.04
N PHE A 167 5.58 -12.40 10.58
CA PHE A 167 6.47 -13.26 9.81
C PHE A 167 5.68 -14.24 8.95
N ASN A 168 5.83 -14.10 7.63
CA ASN A 168 5.13 -14.89 6.63
C ASN A 168 6.07 -15.89 5.94
N LYS A 169 5.48 -16.90 5.29
CA LYS A 169 6.17 -17.98 4.56
C LYS A 169 7.10 -18.82 5.44
N ILE A 170 6.72 -19.03 6.68
CA ILE A 170 7.45 -19.85 7.66
C ILE A 170 7.59 -21.31 7.20
N ASP A 171 6.64 -21.78 6.39
CA ASP A 171 6.62 -23.10 5.75
C ASP A 171 7.83 -23.38 4.84
N LYS A 172 8.55 -22.34 4.46
CA LYS A 172 9.76 -22.44 3.63
C LYS A 172 11.08 -22.50 4.43
N LEU A 173 10.99 -22.43 5.74
CA LEU A 173 12.14 -22.48 6.64
C LEU A 173 12.24 -23.84 7.33
N ILE A 174 13.47 -24.22 7.66
CA ILE A 174 13.75 -25.32 8.60
C ILE A 174 13.57 -24.84 10.03
N ASP A 175 13.18 -25.75 10.91
CA ASP A 175 12.82 -25.44 12.31
C ASP A 175 13.95 -24.71 13.08
N GLU A 176 15.19 -25.11 12.89
CA GLU A 176 16.35 -24.50 13.57
C GLU A 176 16.45 -23.01 13.27
N LYS A 177 16.27 -22.62 12.00
CA LYS A 177 16.33 -21.21 11.59
C LYS A 177 15.13 -20.42 12.09
N LEU A 178 13.98 -21.06 12.20
CA LEU A 178 12.78 -20.46 12.75
C LEU A 178 12.96 -20.14 14.24
N ASP A 179 13.60 -21.05 14.99
CA ASP A 179 13.88 -20.84 16.41
C ASP A 179 14.92 -19.74 16.66
N GLU A 180 15.91 -19.57 15.79
CA GLU A 180 16.83 -18.43 15.84
C GLU A 180 16.09 -17.09 15.66
N ILE A 181 15.21 -17.01 14.65
CA ILE A 181 14.41 -15.82 14.40
C ILE A 181 13.46 -15.54 15.56
N ARG A 182 12.82 -16.55 16.10
CA ARG A 182 11.97 -16.42 17.30
C ARG A 182 12.73 -15.83 18.47
N LYS A 183 13.93 -16.33 18.77
CA LYS A 183 14.76 -15.80 19.86
C LYS A 183 15.14 -14.34 19.65
N GLU A 184 15.41 -13.95 18.41
CA GLU A 184 15.82 -12.58 18.08
C GLU A 184 14.64 -11.59 18.16
N TYR A 185 13.45 -11.99 17.70
CA TYR A 185 12.30 -11.08 17.55
C TYR A 185 11.24 -11.23 18.64
N LEU A 186 11.14 -12.37 19.33
CA LEU A 186 10.21 -12.53 20.46
C LEU A 186 10.62 -11.70 21.67
N SER A 187 11.88 -11.30 21.77
CA SER A 187 12.30 -10.33 22.79
C SER A 187 11.74 -8.91 22.59
N LEU A 188 11.11 -8.65 21.42
CA LEU A 188 10.52 -7.36 21.09
C LEU A 188 8.99 -7.35 21.19
N ILE A 189 8.35 -8.50 21.39
CA ILE A 189 6.92 -8.59 21.68
C ILE A 189 6.74 -8.76 23.18
N HIS A 190 6.99 -7.69 23.91
CA HIS A 190 6.40 -7.51 25.23
C HIS A 190 5.08 -6.75 25.04
N ILE A 191 4.01 -7.51 24.94
CA ILE A 191 2.66 -7.04 25.24
C ILE A 191 2.31 -7.54 26.63
#